data_c1452b0bd630a901eab490eb5b8fc267
#
_entry.id   c1452b0bd630a901eab490eb5b8fc267
#
_cell.length_a   1.000
_cell.length_b   1.000
_cell.length_c   1.000
_cell.angle_alpha   90.00
_cell.angle_beta   90.00
_cell.angle_gamma   90.00
#
_symmetry.space_group_name_H-M   'P 1'
#
loop_
_entity.id
_entity.type
_entity.pdbx_description
1 polymer ?
#
loop_
_entity_poly.entity_id
_entity_poly.type
_entity_poly.pdbx_seq_one_letter_code
_entity_poly.pdbx_strand_id
1 'polypeptide(L)'
;MHIQNFKTFCDLVETKSFSKAARLNEVTQSAVSQQLKAMETHYDMLIIDRNQKKFRLTPQGTALYSTFKQILSLYEKLHCEIQEMRNIVSGTIQISTVNSIGLHELPPYLKNFIKEFPSVNARVEYRRANLVY
;
A
#
# COMPACT_ATOMS: atom_id res chain seq x y z
N MET A 1 7.81 -18.04 3.14
CA MET A 1 7.08 -16.94 2.45
C MET A 1 7.41 -15.66 3.18
N HIS A 2 7.78 -14.59 2.48
CA HIS A 2 8.17 -13.30 3.06
C HIS A 2 7.01 -12.30 3.04
N ILE A 3 6.99 -11.35 3.98
CA ILE A 3 5.96 -10.29 4.05
C ILE A 3 5.86 -9.49 2.74
N GLN A 4 6.97 -9.32 2.04
CA GLN A 4 6.99 -8.66 0.73
C GLN A 4 6.14 -9.38 -0.32
N ASN A 5 6.05 -10.71 -0.25
CA ASN A 5 5.20 -11.48 -1.17
C ASN A 5 3.71 -11.19 -0.92
N PHE A 6 3.33 -10.94 0.34
CA PHE A 6 1.95 -10.55 0.68
C PHE A 6 1.61 -9.18 0.09
N LYS A 7 2.55 -8.23 0.19
CA LYS A 7 2.41 -6.90 -0.40
C LYS A 7 2.26 -6.99 -1.91
N THR A 8 3.18 -7.69 -2.58
CA THR A 8 3.14 -7.87 -4.05
C THR A 8 1.82 -8.50 -4.52
N PHE A 9 1.31 -9.49 -3.78
CA PHE A 9 0.02 -10.10 -4.08
C PHE A 9 -1.15 -9.12 -3.88
N CYS A 10 -1.17 -8.36 -2.80
CA CYS A 10 -2.20 -7.34 -2.58
C CYS A 10 -2.20 -6.28 -3.68
N ASP A 11 -1.03 -5.78 -4.08
CA ASP A 11 -0.88 -4.83 -5.18
C ASP A 11 -1.35 -5.43 -6.52
N LEU A 12 -1.11 -6.73 -6.75
CA LEU A 12 -1.62 -7.43 -7.93
C LEU A 12 -3.14 -7.47 -7.95
N VAL A 13 -3.77 -7.75 -6.82
CA VAL A 13 -5.24 -7.78 -6.70
C VAL A 13 -5.84 -6.39 -6.93
N GLU A 14 -5.25 -5.36 -6.35
CA GLU A 14 -5.73 -3.98 -6.45
C GLU A 14 -5.56 -3.39 -7.85
N THR A 15 -4.41 -3.64 -8.48
CA THR A 15 -4.12 -3.14 -9.83
C THR A 15 -4.73 -4.00 -10.93
N LYS A 16 -5.05 -5.26 -10.64
CA LYS A 16 -5.48 -6.29 -11.62
C LYS A 16 -4.51 -6.43 -12.79
N SER A 17 -3.24 -6.14 -12.58
CA SER A 17 -2.21 -6.11 -13.60
C SER A 17 -0.85 -6.54 -13.05
N PHE A 18 -0.31 -7.61 -13.61
CA PHE A 18 1.02 -8.12 -13.25
C PHE A 18 2.12 -7.08 -13.49
N SER A 19 2.04 -6.34 -14.59
CA SER A 19 3.03 -5.31 -14.92
C SER A 19 2.97 -4.11 -13.96
N LYS A 20 1.76 -3.70 -13.54
CA LYS A 20 1.61 -2.61 -12.58
C LYS A 20 2.07 -3.04 -11.19
N ALA A 21 1.69 -4.24 -10.73
CA ALA A 21 2.16 -4.80 -9.46
C ALA A 21 3.68 -4.93 -9.43
N ALA A 22 4.29 -5.41 -10.52
CA ALA A 22 5.74 -5.51 -10.67
C ALA A 22 6.42 -4.15 -10.50
N ARG A 23 5.91 -3.12 -11.15
CA ARG A 23 6.44 -1.76 -11.05
C ARG A 23 6.33 -1.19 -9.64
N LEU A 24 5.19 -1.38 -8.96
CA LEU A 24 4.98 -0.91 -7.58
C LEU A 24 5.93 -1.57 -6.57
N ASN A 25 6.37 -2.80 -6.85
CA ASN A 25 7.25 -3.56 -5.97
C ASN A 25 8.71 -3.64 -6.45
N GLU A 26 9.06 -2.89 -7.52
CA GLU A 26 10.42 -2.83 -8.08
C GLU A 26 10.97 -4.21 -8.48
N VAL A 27 10.09 -5.06 -9.00
CA VAL A 27 10.43 -6.40 -9.47
C VAL A 27 10.01 -6.59 -10.93
N THR A 28 10.36 -7.71 -11.55
CA THR A 28 9.91 -8.06 -12.90
C THR A 28 8.51 -8.67 -12.88
N GLN A 29 7.78 -8.56 -14.00
CA GLN A 29 6.48 -9.23 -14.15
C GLN A 29 6.58 -10.76 -13.96
N SER A 30 7.66 -11.36 -14.45
CA SER A 30 7.93 -12.80 -14.27
C SER A 30 8.10 -13.16 -12.80
N ALA A 31 8.74 -12.30 -12.00
CA ALA A 31 8.87 -12.50 -10.56
C ALA A 31 7.51 -12.49 -9.86
N VAL A 32 6.62 -11.55 -10.20
CA VAL A 32 5.25 -11.53 -9.66
C VAL A 32 4.49 -12.80 -10.02
N SER A 33 4.61 -13.27 -11.27
CA SER A 33 3.99 -14.52 -11.72
C SER A 33 4.53 -15.74 -10.98
N GLN A 34 5.83 -15.81 -10.73
CA GLN A 34 6.47 -16.88 -9.97
C GLN A 34 6.05 -16.84 -8.48
N GLN A 35 5.97 -15.66 -7.88
CA GLN A 35 5.48 -15.51 -6.50
C GLN A 35 4.04 -16.00 -6.36
N LEU A 36 3.16 -15.63 -7.28
CA LEU A 36 1.78 -16.13 -7.29
C LEU A 36 1.73 -17.66 -7.41
N LYS A 37 2.48 -18.23 -8.35
CA LYS A 37 2.56 -19.68 -8.53
C LYS A 37 3.10 -20.39 -7.29
N ALA A 38 4.11 -19.82 -6.62
CA ALA A 38 4.64 -20.35 -5.37
C ALA A 38 3.59 -20.33 -4.25
N MET A 39 2.75 -19.29 -4.16
CA MET A 39 1.63 -19.24 -3.23
C MET A 39 0.57 -20.30 -3.54
N GLU A 40 0.18 -20.43 -4.82
CA GLU A 40 -0.77 -21.46 -5.26
C GLU A 40 -0.27 -22.88 -4.92
N THR A 41 1.03 -23.13 -5.11
CA THR A 41 1.66 -24.39 -4.75
C THR A 41 1.72 -24.60 -3.23
N HIS A 42 2.05 -23.54 -2.47
CA HIS A 42 2.17 -23.62 -1.01
C HIS A 42 0.83 -23.96 -0.33
N TYR A 43 -0.26 -23.40 -0.83
CA TYR A 43 -1.60 -23.63 -0.29
C TYR A 43 -2.39 -24.73 -1.01
N ASP A 44 -1.79 -25.35 -2.04
CA ASP A 44 -2.40 -26.37 -2.90
C ASP A 44 -3.77 -25.95 -3.44
N MET A 45 -3.86 -24.70 -3.94
CA MET A 45 -5.10 -24.12 -4.47
C MET A 45 -4.85 -23.05 -5.50
N LEU A 46 -5.82 -22.83 -6.39
CA LEU A 46 -5.82 -21.70 -7.30
C LEU A 46 -6.26 -20.43 -6.59
N ILE A 47 -5.50 -19.36 -6.76
CA ILE A 47 -5.79 -18.03 -6.19
C ILE A 47 -6.51 -17.15 -7.21
N ILE A 48 -6.12 -17.26 -8.49
CA ILE A 48 -6.74 -16.53 -9.60
C ILE A 48 -7.52 -17.51 -10.47
N ASP A 49 -8.75 -17.12 -10.82
CA ASP A 49 -9.57 -17.86 -11.79
C ASP A 49 -9.03 -17.67 -13.20
N ARG A 50 -8.43 -18.72 -13.76
CA ARG A 50 -7.84 -18.72 -15.09
C ARG A 50 -8.86 -18.91 -16.23
N ASN A 51 -10.10 -19.28 -15.90
CA ASN A 51 -11.16 -19.51 -16.87
C ASN A 51 -11.83 -18.22 -17.34
N GLN A 52 -11.49 -17.10 -16.74
CA GLN A 52 -12.06 -15.79 -17.03
C GLN A 52 -11.09 -14.95 -17.86
N LYS A 53 -11.59 -14.26 -18.88
CA LYS A 53 -10.80 -13.28 -19.66
C LYS A 53 -10.38 -12.07 -18.84
N LYS A 54 -11.05 -11.82 -17.72
CA LYS A 54 -10.75 -10.72 -16.78
C LYS A 54 -10.12 -11.27 -15.50
N PHE A 55 -9.19 -10.50 -14.91
CA PHE A 55 -8.61 -10.83 -13.63
C PHE A 55 -9.69 -11.00 -12.57
N ARG A 56 -9.76 -12.17 -11.95
CA ARG A 56 -10.72 -12.51 -10.90
C ARG A 56 -10.09 -13.43 -9.88
N LEU A 57 -10.33 -13.15 -8.61
CA LEU A 57 -9.93 -14.04 -7.51
C LEU A 57 -10.91 -15.22 -7.38
N THR A 58 -10.38 -16.35 -6.98
CA THR A 58 -11.18 -17.44 -6.43
C THR A 58 -11.70 -17.05 -5.03
N PRO A 59 -12.68 -17.76 -4.45
CA PRO A 59 -13.08 -17.57 -3.05
C PRO A 59 -11.90 -17.69 -2.08
N GLN A 60 -10.99 -18.64 -2.33
CA GLN A 60 -9.76 -18.84 -1.57
C GLN A 60 -8.79 -17.65 -1.73
N GLY A 61 -8.63 -17.16 -2.97
CA GLY A 61 -7.84 -15.96 -3.24
C GLY A 61 -8.37 -14.71 -2.54
N THR A 62 -9.70 -14.58 -2.45
CA THR A 62 -10.35 -13.49 -1.71
C THR A 62 -10.06 -13.58 -0.22
N ALA A 63 -10.12 -14.77 0.37
CA ALA A 63 -9.77 -15.00 1.78
C ALA A 63 -8.30 -14.66 2.05
N LEU A 64 -7.38 -15.11 1.18
CA LEU A 64 -5.96 -14.76 1.30
C LEU A 64 -5.73 -13.24 1.21
N TYR A 65 -6.36 -12.57 0.27
CA TYR A 65 -6.24 -11.11 0.12
C TYR A 65 -6.68 -10.39 1.39
N SER A 66 -7.85 -10.72 1.93
CA SER A 66 -8.36 -10.13 3.17
C SER A 66 -7.39 -10.34 4.34
N THR A 67 -6.90 -11.57 4.52
CA THR A 67 -5.97 -11.92 5.59
C THR A 67 -4.63 -11.22 5.42
N PHE A 68 -4.07 -11.17 4.21
CA PHE A 68 -2.78 -10.50 3.97
C PHE A 68 -2.88 -8.99 4.17
N LYS A 69 -3.99 -8.36 3.83
CA LYS A 69 -4.23 -6.93 4.17
C LYS A 69 -4.19 -6.68 5.67
N GLN A 70 -4.78 -7.58 6.46
CA GLN A 70 -4.72 -7.47 7.93
C GLN A 70 -3.31 -7.68 8.47
N ILE A 71 -2.58 -8.68 7.96
CA ILE A 71 -1.18 -8.93 8.35
C ILE A 71 -0.30 -7.73 8.02
N LEU A 72 -0.42 -7.16 6.83
CA LEU A 72 0.34 -5.96 6.43
C LEU A 72 0.02 -4.76 7.32
N SER A 73 -1.25 -4.55 7.64
CA SER A 73 -1.66 -3.48 8.56
C SER A 73 -1.07 -3.64 9.96
N LEU A 74 -1.08 -4.88 10.49
CA LEU A 74 -0.45 -5.17 11.79
C LEU A 74 1.07 -5.00 11.76
N TYR A 75 1.71 -5.37 10.66
CA TYR A 75 3.14 -5.19 10.48
C TYR A 75 3.54 -3.71 10.45
N GLU A 76 2.78 -2.88 9.73
CA GLU A 76 2.99 -1.42 9.72
C GLU A 76 2.77 -0.81 11.10
N LYS A 77 1.71 -1.24 11.81
CA LYS A 77 1.45 -0.79 13.19
C LYS A 77 2.61 -1.13 14.13
N LEU A 78 3.15 -2.33 14.05
CA LEU A 78 4.33 -2.72 14.83
C LEU A 78 5.52 -1.81 14.56
N HIS A 79 5.77 -1.47 13.29
CA HIS A 79 6.84 -0.52 12.94
C HIS A 79 6.64 0.85 13.60
N CYS A 80 5.42 1.38 13.56
CA CYS A 80 5.09 2.66 14.21
C CYS A 80 5.32 2.57 15.74
N GLU A 81 4.84 1.51 16.38
CA GLU A 81 5.00 1.32 17.84
C GLU A 81 6.50 1.25 18.25
N ILE A 82 7.32 0.54 17.46
CA ILE A 82 8.76 0.48 17.72
C ILE A 82 9.42 1.86 17.55
N GLN A 83 9.01 2.64 16.56
CA GLN A 83 9.53 3.99 16.35
C GLN A 83 9.12 4.94 17.49
N GLU A 84 7.88 4.83 17.97
CA GLU A 84 7.40 5.59 19.13
C GLU A 84 8.21 5.25 20.39
N MET A 85 8.53 3.97 20.63
CA MET A 85 9.39 3.55 21.75
C MET A 85 10.80 4.15 21.68
N ARG A 86 11.27 4.51 20.48
CA ARG A 86 12.56 5.18 20.26
C ARG A 86 12.45 6.71 20.30
N ASN A 87 11.30 7.28 20.66
CA ASN A 87 10.99 8.72 20.55
C ASN A 87 11.17 9.28 19.12
N ILE A 88 11.00 8.44 18.10
CA ILE A 88 11.05 8.87 16.71
C ILE A 88 9.62 8.97 16.19
N VAL A 89 9.16 10.19 15.96
CA VAL A 89 7.87 10.42 15.31
C VAL A 89 8.01 10.08 13.82
N SER A 90 7.27 9.07 13.38
CA SER A 90 7.28 8.60 11.99
C SER A 90 5.89 8.18 11.52
N GLY A 91 5.71 7.98 10.25
CA GLY A 91 4.47 7.55 9.64
C GLY A 91 4.08 8.40 8.44
N THR A 92 2.85 8.25 7.97
CA THR A 92 2.31 9.05 6.86
C THR A 92 1.12 9.87 7.34
N ILE A 93 1.16 11.18 7.10
CA ILE A 93 -0.01 12.05 7.23
C ILE A 93 -0.57 12.36 5.85
N GLN A 94 -1.89 12.37 5.74
CA GLN A 94 -2.58 12.77 4.53
C GLN A 94 -3.35 14.04 4.79
N ILE A 95 -3.06 15.06 4.00
CA ILE A 95 -3.66 16.39 4.14
C ILE A 95 -4.50 16.66 2.89
N SER A 96 -5.80 16.81 3.06
CA SER A 96 -6.69 17.26 1.99
C SER A 96 -6.96 18.75 2.15
N THR A 97 -6.71 19.53 1.12
CA THR A 97 -6.84 20.98 1.17
C THR A 97 -7.40 21.54 -0.15
N VAL A 98 -7.90 22.76 -0.09
CA VAL A 98 -8.27 23.53 -1.28
C VAL A 98 -7.07 24.28 -1.84
N ASN A 99 -7.08 24.55 -3.14
CA ASN A 99 -5.92 25.15 -3.84
C ASN A 99 -5.39 26.44 -3.21
N SER A 100 -6.27 27.33 -2.75
CA SER A 100 -5.88 28.61 -2.16
C SER A 100 -5.04 28.42 -0.88
N ILE A 101 -5.46 27.51 0.00
CA ILE A 101 -4.77 27.23 1.26
C ILE A 101 -3.52 26.36 1.01
N GLY A 102 -3.65 25.35 0.17
CA GLY A 102 -2.57 24.40 -0.09
C GLY A 102 -1.37 24.99 -0.82
N LEU A 103 -1.58 26.01 -1.65
CA LEU A 103 -0.49 26.65 -2.41
C LEU A 103 0.20 27.78 -1.66
N HIS A 104 -0.52 28.50 -0.80
CA HIS A 104 0.00 29.72 -0.19
C HIS A 104 0.19 29.62 1.33
N GLU A 105 -0.76 29.03 2.05
CA GLU A 105 -0.73 29.01 3.51
C GLU A 105 0.00 27.75 4.07
N LEU A 106 -0.25 26.58 3.48
CA LEU A 106 0.26 25.30 3.99
C LEU A 106 1.79 25.13 3.88
N PRO A 107 2.47 25.54 2.78
CA PRO A 107 3.88 25.19 2.57
C PRO A 107 4.83 25.63 3.68
N PRO A 108 4.74 26.83 4.29
CA PRO A 108 5.65 27.23 5.37
C PRO A 108 5.52 26.33 6.59
N TYR A 109 4.29 25.98 6.98
CA TYR A 109 4.02 25.11 8.13
C TYR A 109 4.48 23.68 7.88
N LEU A 110 4.21 23.15 6.68
CA LEU A 110 4.63 21.82 6.28
C LEU A 110 6.15 21.69 6.25
N LYS A 111 6.84 22.71 5.74
CA LYS A 111 8.32 22.74 5.73
C LYS A 111 8.91 22.68 7.13
N ASN A 112 8.36 23.43 8.07
CA ASN A 112 8.81 23.42 9.47
C ASN A 112 8.50 22.07 10.12
N PHE A 113 7.32 21.54 9.90
CA PHE A 113 6.91 20.23 10.40
C PHE A 113 7.82 19.10 9.91
N ILE A 114 8.15 19.04 8.63
CA ILE A 114 9.05 18.02 8.06
C ILE A 114 10.48 18.18 8.61
N LYS A 115 10.94 19.41 8.91
CA LYS A 115 12.24 19.62 9.55
C LYS A 115 12.28 19.06 10.97
N GLU A 116 11.20 19.26 11.73
CA GLU A 116 11.09 18.80 13.11
C GLU A 116 10.89 17.28 13.17
N PHE A 117 10.15 16.71 12.22
CA PHE A 117 9.82 15.29 12.15
C PHE A 117 10.23 14.67 10.81
N PRO A 118 11.54 14.49 10.54
CA PRO A 118 12.05 14.07 9.25
C PRO A 118 11.64 12.66 8.82
N SER A 119 11.18 11.83 9.78
CA SER A 119 10.68 10.46 9.52
C SER A 119 9.19 10.41 9.17
N VAL A 120 8.50 11.55 9.12
CA VAL A 120 7.09 11.64 8.72
C VAL A 120 7.00 11.91 7.23
N ASN A 121 6.19 11.10 6.55
CA ASN A 121 5.84 11.32 5.15
C ASN A 121 4.53 12.09 5.05
N ALA A 122 4.56 13.29 4.48
CA ALA A 122 3.38 14.11 4.29
C ALA A 122 2.87 14.01 2.84
N ARG A 123 1.61 13.59 2.68
CA ARG A 123 0.91 13.58 1.40
C ARG A 123 -0.13 14.67 1.37
N VAL A 124 -0.05 15.57 0.39
CA VAL A 124 -1.00 16.68 0.21
C VAL A 124 -1.84 16.40 -1.02
N GLU A 125 -3.16 16.36 -0.84
CA GLU A 125 -4.13 16.23 -1.91
C GLU A 125 -4.92 17.54 -2.07
N TYR A 126 -5.01 18.00 -3.30
CA TYR A 126 -5.80 19.19 -3.63
C TYR A 126 -7.20 18.75 -4.07
N ARG A 127 -8.22 19.26 -3.39
CA ARG A 127 -9.62 18.97 -3.70
C ARG A 127 -10.40 20.25 -3.95
N ARG A 128 -11.54 20.11 -4.63
CA ARG A 128 -12.49 21.22 -4.76
C ARG A 128 -13.13 21.48 -3.40
N ALA A 129 -13.45 22.76 -3.10
CA ALA A 129 -13.98 23.16 -1.79
C ALA A 129 -15.22 22.38 -1.32
N ASN A 130 -16.07 21.93 -2.25
CA ASN A 130 -17.27 21.14 -1.95
C ASN A 130 -16.99 19.66 -1.59
N LEU A 131 -15.74 19.22 -1.62
CA LEU A 131 -15.33 17.83 -1.31
C LEU A 131 -14.41 17.72 -0.09
N VAL A 132 -14.18 18.82 0.63
CA VAL A 132 -13.28 18.86 1.81
C VAL A 132 -14.05 18.70 3.11
N TYR A 133 -15.37 18.85 3.09
CA TYR A 133 -16.26 18.73 4.26
C TYR A 133 -17.09 17.46 4.20
#